data_6f5f5b610a39117eba9759f6c93e969f
#
_entry.id   6f5f5b610a39117eba9759f6c93e969f
#
_cell.length_a   1.000
_cell.length_b   1.000
_cell.length_c   1.000
_cell.angle_alpha   90.00
_cell.angle_beta   90.00
_cell.angle_gamma   90.00
#
_symmetry.space_group_name_H-M   'P 1'
#
loop_
_entity.id
_entity.type
_entity.pdbx_description
1 polymer ?
#
loop_
_entity_poly.entity_id
_entity_poly.type
_entity_poly.pdbx_seq_one_letter_code
_entity_poly.pdbx_strand_id
1 'polypeptide(L)'
;MTADLILHNGRIHTVDRDRPTASAVAVRDGRFVAVGDDATAMAQRGPATRVIDLRGRTVIPGLNDSHLHLIRGGLNYNLELRWEGVPSLADALRMLREQAARTPSPQWVRVVGGWSEFQFAERRMPTLDEINQAAPDTPVFVLHLYDRALLNRAALRQVGYTRDTPNPPGGEIQRDAGGEPTGMLIARPNAMILYATLAKGPTLPPEYQVNSTRQFMRELNRLGVTSAIDAGGGFQNYPEDYAVIRQLAQENQLTVRIAYNLFTQKPKEELADFKHWTGSVQYRQGDDFLRHNGAGEMLVFSAADFEDFLQPRPDLPETMEPELETVVRHLVAQRWPFRLHATYDESISRMLDVFERVDREIPFDGLPWFFDHAETISPRNIERVRALGGGIAIQDRMAFQGEYFVERYGAAAAGQTPPIQRMLAEGVPVGAGTDATRVSSYNPWTSLYWLVSGRTVGGMPLYPQGLPRDVALALYTHGSAWFSADQGNKGQIKVGQLADLAALSADFFAVDEADIKAIESVLTVVGGRVVHGAAEFTEYGPPPIPVLPEWSPVARVPGHWRPAAPLQRQVHHCAGACGVHGHAHQKARTANVPAADFRAFWGAFGCSCFAF
;
A
#
# COMPACT_ATOMS: atom_id res chain seq x y z
N MET A 1 -32.83 -22.50 -2.22
CA MET A 1 -32.69 -21.03 -2.21
C MET A 1 -31.76 -20.65 -3.34
N THR A 2 -32.10 -19.65 -4.16
CA THR A 2 -31.36 -19.25 -5.35
C THR A 2 -30.22 -18.27 -5.02
N ALA A 3 -29.23 -18.14 -5.89
CA ALA A 3 -28.16 -17.17 -5.76
C ALA A 3 -28.62 -15.75 -6.12
N ASP A 4 -27.96 -14.74 -5.52
CA ASP A 4 -28.15 -13.32 -5.85
C ASP A 4 -27.31 -12.95 -7.07
N LEU A 5 -26.09 -13.51 -7.17
CA LEU A 5 -25.12 -13.25 -8.23
C LEU A 5 -24.47 -14.56 -8.67
N ILE A 6 -24.34 -14.74 -9.98
CA ILE A 6 -23.52 -15.78 -10.58
C ILE A 6 -22.49 -15.13 -11.49
N LEU A 7 -21.24 -15.54 -11.35
CA LEU A 7 -20.13 -15.19 -12.22
C LEU A 7 -19.66 -16.48 -12.90
N HIS A 8 -19.59 -16.51 -14.23
CA HIS A 8 -19.26 -17.71 -14.99
C HIS A 8 -18.29 -17.41 -16.15
N ASN A 9 -17.80 -18.46 -16.80
CA ASN A 9 -16.87 -18.36 -17.92
C ASN A 9 -15.59 -17.60 -17.54
N GLY A 10 -15.02 -17.86 -16.36
CA GLY A 10 -13.77 -17.27 -15.86
C GLY A 10 -12.63 -18.28 -15.76
N ARG A 11 -11.41 -17.78 -15.58
CA ARG A 11 -10.26 -18.55 -15.12
C ARG A 11 -10.00 -18.19 -13.66
N ILE A 12 -10.67 -18.91 -12.76
CA ILE A 12 -10.71 -18.58 -11.35
C ILE A 12 -9.61 -19.34 -10.62
N HIS A 13 -8.67 -18.61 -10.02
CA HIS A 13 -7.68 -19.12 -9.08
C HIS A 13 -8.22 -18.93 -7.67
N THR A 14 -8.56 -20.01 -7.00
CA THR A 14 -9.33 -19.95 -5.75
C THR A 14 -8.49 -19.71 -4.51
N VAL A 15 -7.17 -19.96 -4.58
CA VAL A 15 -6.24 -20.03 -3.43
C VAL A 15 -6.68 -21.12 -2.41
N ASP A 16 -7.66 -21.96 -2.75
CA ASP A 16 -8.04 -23.14 -1.98
C ASP A 16 -7.28 -24.37 -2.51
N ARG A 17 -6.46 -25.00 -1.67
CA ARG A 17 -5.66 -26.18 -2.04
C ARG A 17 -6.50 -27.37 -2.46
N ASP A 18 -7.71 -27.50 -1.90
CA ASP A 18 -8.64 -28.60 -2.21
C ASP A 18 -9.29 -28.43 -3.59
N ARG A 19 -9.39 -27.18 -4.07
CA ARG A 19 -9.98 -26.84 -5.36
C ARG A 19 -9.25 -25.63 -5.95
N PRO A 20 -8.05 -25.77 -6.48
CA PRO A 20 -7.20 -24.63 -6.87
C PRO A 20 -7.77 -23.79 -8.02
N THR A 21 -8.66 -24.35 -8.84
CA THR A 21 -9.26 -23.66 -9.98
C THR A 21 -10.76 -23.90 -10.08
N ALA A 22 -11.46 -22.95 -10.69
CA ALA A 22 -12.87 -23.01 -11.06
C ALA A 22 -13.14 -22.20 -12.33
N SER A 23 -14.31 -22.33 -12.95
CA SER A 23 -14.76 -21.44 -14.03
C SER A 23 -15.92 -20.54 -13.60
N ALA A 24 -16.61 -20.89 -12.52
CA ALA A 24 -17.76 -20.16 -12.06
C ALA A 24 -17.95 -20.19 -10.54
N VAL A 25 -18.67 -19.17 -10.04
CA VAL A 25 -19.12 -19.08 -8.65
C VAL A 25 -20.56 -18.61 -8.59
N ALA A 26 -21.26 -19.02 -7.53
CA ALA A 26 -22.57 -18.48 -7.16
C ALA A 26 -22.49 -17.88 -5.76
N VAL A 27 -23.12 -16.73 -5.59
CA VAL A 27 -23.11 -15.93 -4.36
C VAL A 27 -24.53 -15.73 -3.86
N ARG A 28 -24.72 -15.84 -2.56
CA ARG A 28 -25.97 -15.52 -1.85
C ARG A 28 -25.63 -14.94 -0.49
N ASP A 29 -26.35 -13.89 -0.11
CA ASP A 29 -26.16 -13.20 1.18
C ASP A 29 -24.69 -12.81 1.45
N GLY A 30 -23.99 -12.37 0.40
CA GLY A 30 -22.59 -11.95 0.47
C GLY A 30 -21.56 -13.07 0.61
N ARG A 31 -21.95 -14.35 0.48
CA ARG A 31 -21.05 -15.52 0.61
C ARG A 31 -21.10 -16.42 -0.62
N PHE A 32 -20.01 -17.11 -0.89
CA PHE A 32 -19.98 -18.14 -1.92
C PHE A 32 -20.85 -19.33 -1.49
N VAL A 33 -21.84 -19.70 -2.33
CA VAL A 33 -22.70 -20.88 -2.12
C VAL A 33 -22.39 -22.00 -3.10
N ALA A 34 -21.72 -21.69 -4.21
CA ALA A 34 -21.15 -22.67 -5.12
C ALA A 34 -19.84 -22.13 -5.71
N VAL A 35 -18.87 -23.02 -5.87
CA VAL A 35 -17.59 -22.80 -6.55
C VAL A 35 -17.30 -24.03 -7.38
N GLY A 36 -17.11 -23.88 -8.69
CA GLY A 36 -16.89 -25.02 -9.57
C GLY A 36 -16.92 -24.64 -11.05
N ASP A 37 -17.54 -25.48 -11.84
CA ASP A 37 -17.81 -25.23 -13.25
C ASP A 37 -19.08 -24.38 -13.45
N ASP A 38 -19.29 -23.94 -14.69
CA ASP A 38 -20.46 -23.13 -15.07
C ASP A 38 -21.77 -23.81 -14.76
N ALA A 39 -21.86 -25.14 -14.96
CA ALA A 39 -23.07 -25.92 -14.68
C ALA A 39 -23.39 -25.92 -13.18
N THR A 40 -22.39 -26.09 -12.33
CA THR A 40 -22.53 -26.08 -10.87
C THR A 40 -23.05 -24.73 -10.37
N ALA A 41 -22.50 -23.61 -10.88
CA ALA A 41 -22.95 -22.28 -10.49
C ALA A 41 -24.35 -21.96 -11.04
N MET A 42 -24.60 -22.28 -12.31
CA MET A 42 -25.89 -22.03 -12.97
C MET A 42 -27.04 -22.84 -12.38
N ALA A 43 -26.77 -23.96 -11.73
CA ALA A 43 -27.77 -24.72 -10.98
C ALA A 43 -28.36 -23.95 -9.79
N GLN A 44 -27.69 -22.88 -9.33
CA GLN A 44 -28.15 -21.98 -8.26
C GLN A 44 -28.99 -20.79 -8.79
N ARG A 45 -29.20 -20.71 -10.13
CA ARG A 45 -29.91 -19.57 -10.75
C ARG A 45 -31.40 -19.59 -10.42
N GLY A 46 -31.91 -18.39 -10.09
CA GLY A 46 -33.34 -18.10 -9.95
C GLY A 46 -33.76 -16.90 -10.79
N PRO A 47 -35.05 -16.53 -10.75
CA PRO A 47 -35.57 -15.42 -11.57
C PRO A 47 -34.91 -14.05 -11.28
N ALA A 48 -34.48 -13.81 -10.04
CA ALA A 48 -33.84 -12.55 -9.60
C ALA A 48 -32.31 -12.61 -9.63
N THR A 49 -31.72 -13.73 -10.00
CA THR A 49 -30.25 -13.90 -10.02
C THR A 49 -29.63 -13.04 -11.10
N ARG A 50 -28.71 -12.16 -10.73
CA ARG A 50 -27.83 -11.44 -11.67
C ARG A 50 -26.77 -12.41 -12.17
N VAL A 51 -26.58 -12.47 -13.48
CA VAL A 51 -25.56 -13.34 -14.11
C VAL A 51 -24.59 -12.46 -14.89
N ILE A 52 -23.28 -12.65 -14.64
CA ILE A 52 -22.20 -11.92 -15.32
C ILE A 52 -21.27 -12.94 -15.98
N ASP A 53 -21.05 -12.77 -17.29
CA ASP A 53 -20.05 -13.52 -18.05
C ASP A 53 -18.67 -12.89 -17.84
N LEU A 54 -17.74 -13.62 -17.23
CA LEU A 54 -16.37 -13.17 -16.96
C LEU A 54 -15.47 -13.14 -18.21
N ARG A 55 -15.97 -13.59 -19.35
CA ARG A 55 -15.30 -13.52 -20.67
C ARG A 55 -13.87 -14.10 -20.67
N GLY A 56 -13.65 -15.16 -19.91
CA GLY A 56 -12.36 -15.83 -19.81
C GLY A 56 -11.30 -15.05 -19.01
N ARG A 57 -11.68 -14.00 -18.28
CA ARG A 57 -10.76 -13.24 -17.43
C ARG A 57 -10.19 -14.09 -16.31
N THR A 58 -8.96 -13.81 -15.93
CA THR A 58 -8.35 -14.34 -14.71
C THR A 58 -8.99 -13.69 -13.51
N VAL A 59 -9.47 -14.52 -12.58
CA VAL A 59 -10.12 -14.10 -11.35
C VAL A 59 -9.36 -14.64 -10.15
N ILE A 60 -9.19 -13.80 -9.15
CA ILE A 60 -8.51 -14.09 -7.89
C ILE A 60 -9.43 -13.74 -6.71
N PRO A 61 -9.20 -14.30 -5.49
CA PRO A 61 -9.80 -13.73 -4.29
C PRO A 61 -9.48 -12.25 -4.20
N GLY A 62 -10.37 -11.46 -3.63
CA GLY A 62 -10.07 -10.05 -3.37
C GLY A 62 -8.80 -9.88 -2.54
N LEU A 63 -7.95 -8.95 -2.94
CA LEU A 63 -6.71 -8.67 -2.24
C LEU A 63 -7.01 -8.12 -0.84
N ASN A 64 -6.25 -8.59 0.13
CA ASN A 64 -6.34 -8.21 1.54
C ASN A 64 -4.99 -7.68 2.00
N ASP A 65 -4.90 -6.38 2.20
CA ASP A 65 -3.69 -5.72 2.67
C ASP A 65 -3.56 -5.88 4.20
N SER A 66 -2.50 -6.55 4.68
CA SER A 66 -2.29 -6.82 6.10
C SER A 66 -1.83 -5.60 6.91
N HIS A 67 -1.41 -4.52 6.22
CA HIS A 67 -0.92 -3.31 6.85
C HIS A 67 -1.08 -2.11 5.92
N LEU A 68 -2.11 -1.33 6.15
CA LEU A 68 -2.40 -0.11 5.41
C LEU A 68 -2.90 0.96 6.39
N HIS A 69 -2.49 2.20 6.22
CA HIS A 69 -3.03 3.34 6.96
C HIS A 69 -4.23 3.93 6.21
N LEU A 70 -5.29 3.13 6.05
CA LEU A 70 -6.43 3.44 5.20
C LEU A 70 -7.24 4.63 5.70
N ILE A 71 -7.51 4.71 7.02
CA ILE A 71 -8.34 5.77 7.61
C ILE A 71 -7.63 7.11 7.41
N ARG A 72 -6.37 7.23 7.85
CA ARG A 72 -5.57 8.44 7.64
C ARG A 72 -5.40 8.77 6.15
N GLY A 73 -5.12 7.75 5.35
CA GLY A 73 -4.99 7.89 3.89
C GLY A 73 -6.27 8.43 3.27
N GLY A 74 -7.42 7.87 3.63
CA GLY A 74 -8.71 8.29 3.13
C GLY A 74 -9.05 9.75 3.45
N LEU A 75 -8.79 10.21 4.67
CA LEU A 75 -9.03 11.61 5.07
C LEU A 75 -8.24 12.61 4.20
N ASN A 76 -7.09 12.21 3.65
CA ASN A 76 -6.16 13.11 2.96
C ASN A 76 -5.98 12.81 1.46
N TYR A 77 -6.55 11.72 0.92
CA TYR A 77 -6.30 11.23 -0.44
C TYR A 77 -6.49 12.30 -1.51
N ASN A 78 -7.55 13.11 -1.40
CA ASN A 78 -7.84 14.18 -2.34
C ASN A 78 -6.93 15.41 -2.21
N LEU A 79 -6.06 15.48 -1.20
CA LEU A 79 -5.04 16.54 -1.06
C LEU A 79 -3.69 16.16 -1.69
N GLU A 80 -3.48 14.88 -2.02
CA GLU A 80 -2.16 14.35 -2.26
C GLU A 80 -1.90 14.13 -3.76
N LEU A 81 -0.88 14.80 -4.28
CA LEU A 81 -0.29 14.50 -5.57
C LEU A 81 0.64 13.30 -5.43
N ARG A 82 0.49 12.29 -6.28
CA ARG A 82 1.24 11.06 -6.16
C ARG A 82 2.21 10.87 -7.31
N TRP A 83 3.47 10.58 -6.95
CA TRP A 83 4.53 10.25 -7.89
C TRP A 83 4.77 8.74 -8.04
N GLU A 84 3.91 7.95 -7.43
CA GLU A 84 3.97 6.49 -7.50
C GLU A 84 3.92 6.01 -8.95
N GLY A 85 4.94 5.26 -9.37
CA GLY A 85 5.05 4.73 -10.73
C GLY A 85 5.44 5.75 -11.80
N VAL A 86 5.61 7.04 -11.49
CA VAL A 86 6.03 8.07 -12.45
C VAL A 86 7.45 7.75 -12.96
N PRO A 87 7.67 7.67 -14.29
CA PRO A 87 8.90 7.11 -14.85
C PRO A 87 10.07 8.10 -14.92
N SER A 88 9.82 9.40 -14.80
CA SER A 88 10.85 10.43 -14.91
C SER A 88 10.64 11.58 -13.93
N LEU A 89 11.74 12.17 -13.49
CA LEU A 89 11.70 13.39 -12.67
C LEU A 89 11.11 14.57 -13.46
N ALA A 90 11.34 14.62 -14.77
CA ALA A 90 10.74 15.63 -15.63
C ALA A 90 9.20 15.57 -15.61
N ASP A 91 8.62 14.37 -15.68
CA ASP A 91 7.16 14.18 -15.53
C ASP A 91 6.68 14.54 -14.14
N ALA A 92 7.38 14.12 -13.09
CA ALA A 92 7.06 14.46 -11.70
C ALA A 92 7.02 15.98 -11.47
N LEU A 93 8.01 16.71 -11.97
CA LEU A 93 8.08 18.18 -11.87
C LEU A 93 7.00 18.86 -12.74
N ARG A 94 6.67 18.30 -13.90
CA ARG A 94 5.54 18.78 -14.72
C ARG A 94 4.22 18.63 -13.97
N MET A 95 3.95 17.46 -13.38
CA MET A 95 2.76 17.22 -12.56
C MET A 95 2.68 18.19 -11.38
N LEU A 96 3.81 18.46 -10.72
CA LEU A 96 3.90 19.44 -9.63
C LEU A 96 3.50 20.85 -10.11
N ARG A 97 4.05 21.30 -11.24
CA ARG A 97 3.77 22.63 -11.82
C ARG A 97 2.28 22.77 -12.18
N GLU A 98 1.73 21.76 -12.86
CA GLU A 98 0.32 21.75 -13.26
C GLU A 98 -0.61 21.77 -12.05
N GLN A 99 -0.26 21.05 -10.99
CA GLN A 99 -1.04 21.06 -9.75
C GLN A 99 -0.90 22.37 -8.99
N ALA A 100 0.30 22.94 -8.89
CA ALA A 100 0.53 24.24 -8.22
C ALA A 100 -0.31 25.35 -8.86
N ALA A 101 -0.42 25.38 -10.20
CA ALA A 101 -1.24 26.35 -10.94
C ALA A 101 -2.75 26.24 -10.64
N ARG A 102 -3.22 25.11 -10.11
CA ARG A 102 -4.65 24.87 -9.79
C ARG A 102 -4.96 24.95 -8.32
N THR A 103 -3.96 24.85 -7.47
CA THR A 103 -4.11 24.82 -6.01
C THR A 103 -4.34 26.21 -5.46
N PRO A 104 -5.53 26.54 -4.91
CA PRO A 104 -5.84 27.86 -4.40
C PRO A 104 -5.14 28.13 -3.05
N SER A 105 -4.79 29.40 -2.80
CA SER A 105 -4.35 29.82 -1.47
C SER A 105 -5.51 29.62 -0.45
N PRO A 106 -5.25 29.16 0.79
CA PRO A 106 -3.95 28.86 1.41
C PRO A 106 -3.51 27.39 1.26
N GLN A 107 -4.05 26.64 0.30
CA GLN A 107 -3.79 25.22 0.14
C GLN A 107 -2.34 24.93 -0.32
N TRP A 108 -1.90 23.70 -0.04
CA TRP A 108 -0.57 23.21 -0.38
C TRP A 108 -0.63 22.15 -1.47
N VAL A 109 0.41 22.04 -2.28
CA VAL A 109 0.65 20.81 -3.04
C VAL A 109 1.47 19.88 -2.16
N ARG A 110 0.94 18.70 -1.91
CA ARG A 110 1.57 17.67 -1.08
C ARG A 110 1.89 16.47 -1.95
N VAL A 111 3.17 16.21 -2.15
CA VAL A 111 3.63 14.96 -2.75
C VAL A 111 3.87 14.00 -1.60
N VAL A 112 3.01 13.00 -1.48
CA VAL A 112 3.03 12.02 -0.40
C VAL A 112 2.80 10.64 -1.01
N GLY A 113 3.49 9.64 -0.48
CA GLY A 113 3.33 8.25 -0.93
C GLY A 113 4.62 7.63 -1.43
N GLY A 114 4.51 6.36 -1.78
CA GLY A 114 5.61 5.50 -2.12
C GLY A 114 6.22 5.80 -3.48
N TRP A 115 7.25 6.58 -3.48
CA TRP A 115 8.11 6.80 -4.63
C TRP A 115 9.57 6.78 -4.19
N SER A 116 10.44 6.44 -5.10
CA SER A 116 11.89 6.47 -4.90
C SER A 116 12.52 7.11 -6.14
N GLU A 117 13.59 7.88 -5.96
CA GLU A 117 14.33 8.46 -7.08
C GLU A 117 14.88 7.41 -8.04
N PHE A 118 15.02 6.17 -7.57
CA PHE A 118 15.49 5.07 -8.41
C PHE A 118 14.48 4.61 -9.45
N GLN A 119 13.19 4.98 -9.30
CA GLN A 119 12.18 4.73 -10.34
C GLN A 119 12.29 5.71 -11.51
N PHE A 120 12.86 6.89 -11.30
CA PHE A 120 13.03 7.91 -12.33
C PHE A 120 14.15 7.54 -13.30
N ALA A 121 13.99 7.91 -14.57
CA ALA A 121 15.03 7.74 -15.59
C ALA A 121 16.33 8.47 -15.20
N GLU A 122 16.19 9.62 -14.52
CA GLU A 122 17.31 10.44 -14.04
C GLU A 122 17.97 9.87 -12.77
N ARG A 123 17.33 8.91 -12.08
CA ARG A 123 17.82 8.22 -10.87
C ARG A 123 18.38 9.17 -9.81
N ARG A 124 17.68 10.28 -9.57
CA ARG A 124 18.03 11.27 -8.57
C ARG A 124 16.80 11.95 -7.98
N MET A 125 16.99 12.51 -6.81
CA MET A 125 16.02 13.40 -6.16
C MET A 125 15.85 14.70 -6.96
N PRO A 126 14.67 15.36 -6.87
CA PRO A 126 14.54 16.76 -7.29
C PRO A 126 15.42 17.66 -6.39
N THR A 127 15.95 18.72 -6.97
CA THR A 127 16.58 19.78 -6.20
C THR A 127 15.53 20.75 -5.64
N LEU A 128 15.88 21.48 -4.57
CA LEU A 128 15.01 22.53 -4.03
C LEU A 128 14.76 23.65 -5.04
N ASP A 129 15.73 23.95 -5.91
CA ASP A 129 15.57 24.93 -6.98
C ASP A 129 14.57 24.46 -8.04
N GLU A 130 14.61 23.20 -8.45
CA GLU A 130 13.62 22.63 -9.39
C GLU A 130 12.19 22.69 -8.81
N ILE A 131 12.03 22.39 -7.51
CA ILE A 131 10.73 22.51 -6.83
C ILE A 131 10.29 23.98 -6.75
N ASN A 132 11.21 24.92 -6.41
CA ASN A 132 10.91 26.35 -6.39
C ASN A 132 10.54 26.90 -7.76
N GLN A 133 11.18 26.43 -8.83
CA GLN A 133 10.83 26.81 -10.21
C GLN A 133 9.48 26.24 -10.65
N ALA A 134 9.16 25.01 -10.23
CA ALA A 134 7.88 24.39 -10.56
C ALA A 134 6.71 25.07 -9.84
N ALA A 135 6.90 25.55 -8.61
CA ALA A 135 5.87 26.17 -7.78
C ALA A 135 6.46 27.34 -6.96
N PRO A 136 6.67 28.54 -7.56
CA PRO A 136 7.31 29.65 -6.85
C PRO A 136 6.46 30.23 -5.72
N ASP A 137 5.14 30.26 -5.86
CA ASP A 137 4.22 30.95 -4.96
C ASP A 137 3.32 30.00 -4.15
N THR A 138 3.02 28.83 -4.68
CA THR A 138 2.20 27.82 -4.00
C THR A 138 3.07 27.01 -3.05
N PRO A 139 2.70 26.85 -1.77
CA PRO A 139 3.46 26.02 -0.83
C PRO A 139 3.49 24.55 -1.30
N VAL A 140 4.68 23.97 -1.26
CA VAL A 140 4.94 22.57 -1.66
C VAL A 140 5.63 21.83 -0.54
N PHE A 141 5.13 20.64 -0.26
CA PHE A 141 5.73 19.67 0.63
C PHE A 141 5.91 18.35 -0.14
N VAL A 142 7.15 17.90 -0.31
CA VAL A 142 7.49 16.64 -0.95
C VAL A 142 8.06 15.70 0.09
N LEU A 143 7.31 14.66 0.47
CA LEU A 143 7.78 13.61 1.36
C LEU A 143 8.53 12.55 0.57
N HIS A 144 9.71 12.17 1.04
CA HIS A 144 10.46 11.05 0.54
C HIS A 144 10.63 10.01 1.66
N LEU A 145 9.90 8.89 1.52
CA LEU A 145 9.93 7.79 2.47
C LEU A 145 9.84 8.28 3.94
N TYR A 146 10.68 7.76 4.83
CA TYR A 146 10.78 8.23 6.23
C TYR A 146 11.97 9.15 6.49
N ASP A 147 12.83 9.39 5.49
CA ASP A 147 14.12 10.00 5.73
C ASP A 147 14.13 11.53 5.60
N ARG A 148 13.35 12.09 4.67
CA ARG A 148 13.37 13.54 4.43
C ARG A 148 12.07 14.09 3.85
N ALA A 149 11.95 15.43 3.92
CA ALA A 149 10.96 16.18 3.16
C ALA A 149 11.60 17.43 2.57
N LEU A 150 11.12 17.83 1.40
CA LEU A 150 11.56 19.03 0.70
C LEU A 150 10.41 20.05 0.70
N LEU A 151 10.69 21.24 1.23
CA LEU A 151 9.79 22.37 1.25
C LEU A 151 10.32 23.45 0.30
N ASN A 152 9.45 23.99 -0.56
CA ASN A 152 9.81 25.18 -1.30
C ASN A 152 9.80 26.43 -0.40
N ARG A 153 10.29 27.55 -0.93
CA ARG A 153 10.36 28.83 -0.18
C ARG A 153 8.97 29.29 0.31
N ALA A 154 7.91 29.03 -0.47
CA ALA A 154 6.55 29.37 -0.06
C ALA A 154 6.10 28.55 1.16
N ALA A 155 6.37 27.24 1.19
CA ALA A 155 6.08 26.41 2.34
C ALA A 155 6.89 26.78 3.57
N LEU A 156 8.21 27.09 3.41
CA LEU A 156 9.05 27.55 4.52
C LEU A 156 8.49 28.79 5.20
N ARG A 157 8.01 29.78 4.40
CA ARG A 157 7.35 30.97 4.96
C ARG A 157 6.09 30.62 5.76
N GLN A 158 5.29 29.69 5.28
CA GLN A 158 4.04 29.30 5.96
C GLN A 158 4.28 28.53 7.25
N VAL A 159 5.24 27.62 7.28
CA VAL A 159 5.55 26.86 8.50
C VAL A 159 6.28 27.69 9.56
N GLY A 160 6.86 28.85 9.15
CA GLY A 160 7.54 29.78 10.04
C GLY A 160 8.91 29.30 10.50
N TYR A 161 9.57 28.44 9.74
CA TYR A 161 10.95 28.03 10.05
C TYR A 161 11.93 29.12 9.67
N THR A 162 12.76 29.53 10.63
CA THR A 162 13.76 30.57 10.51
C THR A 162 15.13 30.07 11.00
N ARG A 163 16.17 30.91 10.88
CA ARG A 163 17.49 30.60 11.44
C ARG A 163 17.45 30.31 12.95
N ASP A 164 16.52 30.92 13.66
CA ASP A 164 16.41 30.85 15.11
C ASP A 164 15.48 29.69 15.56
N THR A 165 14.81 29.03 14.62
CA THR A 165 13.96 27.86 14.94
C THR A 165 14.84 26.69 15.36
N PRO A 166 14.72 26.15 16.60
CA PRO A 166 15.56 25.05 17.02
C PRO A 166 15.19 23.76 16.24
N ASN A 167 16.16 22.88 16.07
CA ASN A 167 15.87 21.54 15.60
C ASN A 167 15.00 20.82 16.64
N PRO A 168 13.88 20.19 16.24
CA PRO A 168 13.08 19.41 17.18
C PRO A 168 13.82 18.12 17.55
N PRO A 169 13.49 17.49 18.69
CA PRO A 169 14.00 16.17 19.02
C PRO A 169 13.72 15.17 17.88
N GLY A 170 14.75 14.47 17.43
CA GLY A 170 14.61 13.49 16.35
C GLY A 170 14.45 14.07 14.95
N GLY A 171 14.86 15.32 14.73
CA GLY A 171 14.79 15.95 13.41
C GLY A 171 15.76 17.07 13.21
N GLU A 172 16.08 17.37 11.95
CA GLU A 172 16.96 18.46 11.56
C GLU A 172 16.28 19.35 10.51
N ILE A 173 16.27 20.64 10.77
CA ILE A 173 16.00 21.68 9.77
C ILE A 173 17.35 22.02 9.13
N GLN A 174 17.60 21.51 7.92
CA GLN A 174 18.87 21.76 7.24
C GLN A 174 19.03 23.25 6.95
N ARG A 175 20.24 23.77 7.19
CA ARG A 175 20.59 25.18 6.99
C ARG A 175 21.77 25.35 6.04
N ASP A 176 21.76 26.45 5.33
CA ASP A 176 22.90 26.91 4.53
C ASP A 176 24.04 27.49 5.39
N ALA A 177 25.13 27.93 4.74
CA ALA A 177 26.26 28.53 5.41
C ALA A 177 25.92 29.85 6.15
N GLY A 178 24.81 30.50 5.77
CA GLY A 178 24.30 31.72 6.44
C GLY A 178 23.39 31.42 7.63
N GLY A 179 23.08 30.13 7.87
CA GLY A 179 22.17 29.68 8.93
C GLY A 179 20.69 29.70 8.54
N GLU A 180 20.34 30.03 7.29
CA GLU A 180 18.96 30.05 6.84
C GLU A 180 18.48 28.64 6.46
N PRO A 181 17.21 28.26 6.79
CA PRO A 181 16.64 26.99 6.37
C PRO A 181 16.67 26.83 4.85
N THR A 182 17.24 25.71 4.38
CA THR A 182 17.29 25.40 2.94
C THR A 182 15.94 24.97 2.37
N GLY A 183 15.09 24.40 3.19
CA GLY A 183 13.85 23.70 2.80
C GLY A 183 13.93 22.18 2.95
N MET A 184 15.11 21.63 3.23
CA MET A 184 15.26 20.23 3.52
C MET A 184 15.02 19.95 5.01
N LEU A 185 14.10 19.02 5.31
CA LEU A 185 13.91 18.46 6.64
C LEU A 185 14.46 17.04 6.64
N ILE A 186 15.20 16.67 7.68
CA ILE A 186 15.82 15.34 7.81
C ILE A 186 15.32 14.69 9.10
N ALA A 187 14.82 13.46 8.97
CA ALA A 187 14.43 12.62 10.09
C ALA A 187 15.67 11.98 10.73
N ARG A 188 15.82 12.08 12.07
CA ARG A 188 16.89 11.42 12.84
C ARG A 188 16.49 11.35 14.31
N PRO A 189 16.14 10.21 14.89
CA PRO A 189 16.00 8.87 14.31
C PRO A 189 14.59 8.54 13.85
N ASN A 190 13.66 9.49 13.84
CA ASN A 190 12.26 9.22 13.51
C ASN A 190 11.65 10.31 12.62
N ALA A 191 10.53 9.99 11.97
CA ALA A 191 9.87 10.88 11.01
C ALA A 191 8.98 11.98 11.64
N MET A 192 9.06 12.23 12.94
CA MET A 192 8.18 13.19 13.65
C MET A 192 8.25 14.60 13.07
N ILE A 193 9.44 15.10 12.73
CA ILE A 193 9.59 16.42 12.11
C ILE A 193 8.85 16.52 10.79
N LEU A 194 8.85 15.44 9.99
CA LEU A 194 8.21 15.40 8.68
C LEU A 194 6.69 15.48 8.84
N TYR A 195 6.14 14.65 9.72
CA TYR A 195 4.70 14.58 9.96
C TYR A 195 4.15 15.78 10.69
N ALA A 196 4.86 16.28 11.70
CA ALA A 196 4.48 17.51 12.41
C ALA A 196 4.50 18.73 11.47
N THR A 197 5.41 18.77 10.49
CA THR A 197 5.44 19.82 9.48
C THR A 197 4.29 19.67 8.49
N LEU A 198 4.03 18.46 8.00
CA LEU A 198 2.90 18.18 7.11
C LEU A 198 1.55 18.55 7.77
N ALA A 199 1.41 18.27 9.06
CA ALA A 199 0.21 18.60 9.85
C ALA A 199 -0.05 20.11 10.01
N LYS A 200 0.94 20.98 9.75
CA LYS A 200 0.73 22.44 9.70
C LYS A 200 -0.02 22.92 8.45
N GLY A 201 -0.09 22.07 7.42
CA GLY A 201 -0.83 22.40 6.20
C GLY A 201 -2.35 22.30 6.40
N PRO A 202 -3.15 23.00 5.55
CA PRO A 202 -4.60 22.99 5.64
C PRO A 202 -5.19 21.58 5.49
N THR A 203 -6.22 21.26 6.26
CA THR A 203 -7.00 20.01 6.16
C THR A 203 -8.23 20.18 5.29
N LEU A 204 -8.83 19.08 4.84
CA LEU A 204 -10.13 19.10 4.17
C LEU A 204 -11.26 19.32 5.19
N PRO A 205 -12.32 20.06 4.83
CA PRO A 205 -13.57 20.06 5.59
C PRO A 205 -14.16 18.63 5.68
N PRO A 206 -14.97 18.32 6.72
CA PRO A 206 -15.49 16.97 6.95
C PRO A 206 -16.22 16.38 5.74
N GLU A 207 -17.03 17.14 5.03
CA GLU A 207 -17.75 16.67 3.84
C GLU A 207 -16.80 16.29 2.69
N TYR A 208 -15.64 16.96 2.57
CA TYR A 208 -14.61 16.63 1.59
C TYR A 208 -13.75 15.46 2.06
N GLN A 209 -13.61 15.26 3.37
CA GLN A 209 -12.96 14.06 3.92
C GLN A 209 -13.78 12.80 3.63
N VAL A 210 -15.12 12.87 3.69
CA VAL A 210 -16.03 11.78 3.27
C VAL A 210 -15.82 11.48 1.78
N ASN A 211 -15.80 12.50 0.93
CA ASN A 211 -15.54 12.34 -0.51
C ASN A 211 -14.14 11.74 -0.76
N SER A 212 -13.12 12.25 -0.09
CA SER A 212 -11.73 11.79 -0.17
C SER A 212 -11.61 10.30 0.19
N THR A 213 -12.22 9.87 1.29
CA THR A 213 -12.24 8.47 1.71
C THR A 213 -12.94 7.57 0.70
N ARG A 214 -14.05 8.02 0.13
CA ARG A 214 -14.76 7.29 -0.94
C ARG A 214 -13.91 7.17 -2.21
N GLN A 215 -13.20 8.23 -2.62
CA GLN A 215 -12.28 8.19 -3.76
C GLN A 215 -11.14 7.20 -3.51
N PHE A 216 -10.57 7.18 -2.31
CA PHE A 216 -9.50 6.25 -1.97
C PHE A 216 -9.98 4.79 -1.99
N MET A 217 -11.14 4.48 -1.41
CA MET A 217 -11.70 3.13 -1.48
C MET A 217 -11.98 2.69 -2.93
N ARG A 218 -12.46 3.60 -3.80
CA ARG A 218 -12.65 3.30 -5.23
C ARG A 218 -11.35 2.98 -5.93
N GLU A 219 -10.29 3.70 -5.61
CA GLU A 219 -8.95 3.43 -6.13
C GLU A 219 -8.45 2.06 -5.66
N LEU A 220 -8.61 1.72 -4.38
CA LEU A 220 -8.29 0.40 -3.86
C LEU A 220 -9.09 -0.71 -4.58
N ASN A 221 -10.39 -0.50 -4.80
CA ASN A 221 -11.21 -1.45 -5.54
C ASN A 221 -10.77 -1.59 -7.01
N ARG A 222 -10.32 -0.51 -7.66
CA ARG A 222 -9.73 -0.55 -9.00
C ARG A 222 -8.47 -1.43 -9.03
N LEU A 223 -7.74 -1.51 -7.95
CA LEU A 223 -6.56 -2.36 -7.80
C LEU A 223 -6.90 -3.79 -7.34
N GLY A 224 -8.19 -4.10 -7.13
CA GLY A 224 -8.64 -5.42 -6.69
C GLY A 224 -8.57 -5.64 -5.18
N VAL A 225 -8.28 -4.58 -4.39
CA VAL A 225 -8.30 -4.64 -2.93
C VAL A 225 -9.76 -4.64 -2.45
N THR A 226 -10.11 -5.63 -1.64
CA THR A 226 -11.43 -5.80 -1.05
C THR A 226 -11.41 -5.71 0.47
N SER A 227 -10.23 -5.82 1.07
CA SER A 227 -10.05 -5.84 2.51
C SER A 227 -8.69 -5.23 2.87
N ALA A 228 -8.63 -4.53 3.99
CA ALA A 228 -7.40 -3.99 4.54
C ALA A 228 -7.42 -4.00 6.07
N ILE A 229 -6.24 -4.14 6.67
CA ILE A 229 -6.05 -3.94 8.10
C ILE A 229 -5.43 -2.57 8.29
N ASP A 230 -6.19 -1.65 8.91
CA ASP A 230 -5.69 -0.32 9.26
C ASP A 230 -4.80 -0.42 10.49
N ALA A 231 -3.53 -0.08 10.33
CA ALA A 231 -2.52 -0.19 11.39
C ALA A 231 -2.60 0.94 12.44
N GLY A 232 -3.57 1.86 12.29
CA GLY A 232 -3.62 3.09 13.06
C GLY A 232 -2.61 4.11 12.55
N GLY A 233 -2.08 4.93 13.42
CA GLY A 233 -1.02 5.86 13.05
C GLY A 233 -0.85 7.05 13.99
N GLY A 234 0.35 7.58 14.08
CA GLY A 234 0.62 8.83 14.78
C GLY A 234 -0.15 9.99 14.17
N PHE A 235 -0.62 10.91 15.01
CA PHE A 235 -1.50 12.04 14.63
C PHE A 235 -2.88 11.61 14.10
N GLN A 236 -3.34 10.42 14.45
CA GLN A 236 -4.68 9.91 14.16
C GLN A 236 -5.39 9.60 15.48
N ASN A 237 -6.24 10.51 15.93
CA ASN A 237 -6.92 10.41 17.21
C ASN A 237 -8.18 9.56 17.11
N TYR A 238 -8.37 8.67 18.08
CA TYR A 238 -9.61 7.93 18.26
C TYR A 238 -10.41 8.57 19.42
N PRO A 239 -11.71 8.86 19.22
CA PRO A 239 -12.56 8.46 18.09
C PRO A 239 -12.72 9.51 16.96
N GLU A 240 -12.09 10.69 17.04
CA GLU A 240 -12.38 11.84 16.20
C GLU A 240 -12.09 11.57 14.71
N ASP A 241 -10.88 11.13 14.38
CA ASP A 241 -10.46 10.87 13.00
C ASP A 241 -11.14 9.62 12.39
N TYR A 242 -11.81 8.83 13.22
CA TYR A 242 -12.61 7.67 12.79
C TYR A 242 -14.07 8.04 12.47
N ALA A 243 -14.49 9.29 12.68
CA ALA A 243 -15.86 9.72 12.45
C ALA A 243 -16.32 9.48 11.01
N VAL A 244 -15.47 9.82 10.03
CA VAL A 244 -15.76 9.64 8.59
C VAL A 244 -15.97 8.17 8.25
N ILE A 245 -15.09 7.29 8.67
CA ILE A 245 -15.21 5.86 8.33
C ILE A 245 -16.40 5.21 9.02
N ARG A 246 -16.73 5.63 10.25
CA ARG A 246 -17.94 5.19 10.97
C ARG A 246 -19.21 5.67 10.28
N GLN A 247 -19.25 6.92 9.82
CA GLN A 247 -20.38 7.44 9.03
C GLN A 247 -20.59 6.58 7.78
N LEU A 248 -19.54 6.33 7.00
CA LEU A 248 -19.61 5.51 5.78
C LEU A 248 -20.07 4.07 6.07
N ALA A 249 -19.66 3.50 7.21
CA ALA A 249 -20.13 2.19 7.66
C ALA A 249 -21.63 2.21 7.97
N GLN A 250 -22.10 3.19 8.76
CA GLN A 250 -23.53 3.34 9.11
C GLN A 250 -24.41 3.56 7.89
N GLU A 251 -23.91 4.24 6.86
CA GLU A 251 -24.58 4.48 5.60
C GLU A 251 -24.47 3.32 4.60
N ASN A 252 -23.82 2.21 4.97
CA ASN A 252 -23.52 1.05 4.09
C ASN A 252 -22.73 1.44 2.81
N GLN A 253 -21.85 2.45 2.91
CA GLN A 253 -21.07 2.98 1.80
C GLN A 253 -19.63 2.46 1.75
N LEU A 254 -19.22 1.60 2.68
CA LEU A 254 -17.91 0.96 2.60
C LEU A 254 -17.86 0.00 1.43
N THR A 255 -16.80 0.08 0.64
CA THR A 255 -16.51 -0.79 -0.50
C THR A 255 -15.24 -1.61 -0.29
N VAL A 256 -14.56 -1.40 0.84
CA VAL A 256 -13.42 -2.18 1.35
C VAL A 256 -13.77 -2.58 2.78
N ARG A 257 -13.47 -3.82 3.16
CA ARG A 257 -13.59 -4.27 4.56
C ARG A 257 -12.40 -3.78 5.35
N ILE A 258 -12.63 -3.20 6.51
CA ILE A 258 -11.60 -2.56 7.32
C ILE A 258 -11.59 -3.18 8.72
N ALA A 259 -10.47 -3.79 9.08
CA ALA A 259 -10.16 -4.17 10.44
C ALA A 259 -9.14 -3.15 11.00
N TYR A 260 -9.53 -2.34 12.00
CA TYR A 260 -8.67 -1.25 12.47
C TYR A 260 -8.04 -1.53 13.83
N ASN A 261 -6.77 -1.14 13.98
CA ASN A 261 -6.04 -1.17 15.23
C ASN A 261 -5.98 0.22 15.87
N LEU A 262 -5.85 0.27 17.19
CA LEU A 262 -5.69 1.51 17.94
C LEU A 262 -4.23 1.73 18.32
N PHE A 263 -3.70 2.86 17.86
CA PHE A 263 -2.31 3.28 17.99
C PHE A 263 -2.19 4.30 19.12
N THR A 264 -1.27 4.12 20.07
CA THR A 264 -1.07 5.09 21.16
C THR A 264 -0.74 6.49 20.62
N GLN A 265 -1.27 7.53 21.24
CA GLN A 265 -1.17 8.90 20.77
C GLN A 265 -0.25 9.78 21.62
N LYS A 266 -0.07 9.42 22.89
CA LYS A 266 0.59 10.28 23.86
C LYS A 266 1.83 9.61 24.47
N PRO A 267 3.03 10.13 24.18
CA PRO A 267 4.25 9.63 24.82
C PRO A 267 4.15 9.67 26.36
N LYS A 268 4.53 8.57 27.02
CA LYS A 268 4.48 8.36 28.47
C LYS A 268 3.06 8.20 29.08
N GLU A 269 2.03 8.19 28.24
CA GLU A 269 0.63 7.91 28.63
C GLU A 269 0.08 6.63 27.96
N GLU A 270 0.92 5.83 27.31
CA GLU A 270 0.54 4.70 26.47
C GLU A 270 -0.36 3.70 27.21
N LEU A 271 0.01 3.34 28.45
CA LEU A 271 -0.82 2.46 29.29
C LEU A 271 -2.20 3.08 29.60
N ALA A 272 -2.25 4.41 29.79
CA ALA A 272 -3.51 5.11 30.03
C ALA A 272 -4.41 5.07 28.79
N ASP A 273 -3.84 5.28 27.59
CA ASP A 273 -4.54 5.14 26.32
C ASP A 273 -5.15 3.73 26.18
N PHE A 274 -4.35 2.66 26.38
CA PHE A 274 -4.85 1.30 26.25
C PHE A 274 -5.85 0.91 27.33
N LYS A 275 -5.68 1.37 28.57
CA LYS A 275 -6.70 1.18 29.61
C LYS A 275 -8.03 1.86 29.27
N HIS A 276 -7.97 3.05 28.69
CA HIS A 276 -9.17 3.75 28.23
C HIS A 276 -9.88 2.97 27.12
N TRP A 277 -9.12 2.53 26.10
CA TRP A 277 -9.72 1.82 24.96
C TRP A 277 -10.21 0.43 25.30
N THR A 278 -9.48 -0.35 26.10
CA THR A 278 -9.95 -1.67 26.54
C THR A 278 -11.20 -1.59 27.42
N GLY A 279 -11.43 -0.43 28.08
CA GLY A 279 -12.66 -0.15 28.83
C GLY A 279 -13.83 0.36 27.97
N SER A 280 -13.56 0.86 26.75
CA SER A 280 -14.57 1.53 25.91
C SER A 280 -14.87 0.83 24.60
N VAL A 281 -13.94 0.02 24.06
CA VAL A 281 -14.08 -0.71 22.80
C VAL A 281 -13.83 -2.19 23.03
N GLN A 282 -14.70 -3.04 22.51
CA GLN A 282 -14.50 -4.50 22.58
C GLN A 282 -13.71 -4.99 21.37
N TYR A 283 -12.86 -6.00 21.58
CA TYR A 283 -12.23 -6.71 20.45
C TYR A 283 -13.33 -7.26 19.52
N ARG A 284 -13.15 -7.10 18.21
CA ARG A 284 -14.12 -7.43 17.14
C ARG A 284 -15.43 -6.64 17.18
N GLN A 285 -15.52 -5.58 17.95
CA GLN A 285 -16.68 -4.67 17.90
C GLN A 285 -16.84 -4.10 16.49
N GLY A 286 -18.06 -4.23 15.93
CA GLY A 286 -18.40 -3.86 14.56
C GLY A 286 -18.99 -5.03 13.77
N ASP A 287 -18.81 -5.02 12.46
CA ASP A 287 -19.32 -6.03 11.54
C ASP A 287 -18.25 -6.49 10.51
N ASP A 288 -18.69 -7.20 9.48
CA ASP A 288 -17.76 -7.67 8.43
C ASP A 288 -17.17 -6.54 7.56
N PHE A 289 -17.67 -5.29 7.65
CA PHE A 289 -17.15 -4.15 6.88
C PHE A 289 -16.28 -3.20 7.71
N LEU A 290 -16.60 -2.99 8.99
CA LEU A 290 -15.79 -2.16 9.87
C LEU A 290 -15.76 -2.75 11.27
N ARG A 291 -14.58 -3.15 11.73
CA ARG A 291 -14.44 -3.68 13.09
C ARG A 291 -13.10 -3.39 13.72
N HIS A 292 -13.12 -3.37 15.04
CA HIS A 292 -11.91 -3.24 15.85
C HIS A 292 -11.07 -4.53 15.81
N ASN A 293 -9.74 -4.38 15.68
CA ASN A 293 -8.79 -5.48 15.51
C ASN A 293 -7.72 -5.57 16.62
N GLY A 294 -7.75 -4.73 17.63
CA GLY A 294 -6.78 -4.74 18.73
C GLY A 294 -5.88 -3.52 18.78
N ALA A 295 -4.73 -3.66 19.46
CA ALA A 295 -3.75 -2.61 19.71
C ALA A 295 -2.63 -2.58 18.67
N GLY A 296 -2.01 -1.43 18.48
CA GLY A 296 -0.79 -1.22 17.72
C GLY A 296 -1.02 -0.49 16.38
N GLU A 297 -0.01 -0.31 15.57
CA GLU A 297 1.35 -0.92 15.58
C GLU A 297 2.32 -0.34 16.64
N MET A 298 2.08 0.83 17.19
CA MET A 298 2.90 1.39 18.26
C MET A 298 2.23 1.14 19.60
N LEU A 299 2.88 0.35 20.46
CA LEU A 299 2.45 0.08 21.82
C LEU A 299 3.10 1.03 22.83
N VAL A 300 4.37 1.36 22.63
CA VAL A 300 5.12 2.36 23.39
C VAL A 300 6.06 3.11 22.47
N PHE A 301 6.19 4.42 22.65
CA PHE A 301 7.06 5.24 21.77
C PHE A 301 8.54 4.88 21.92
N SER A 302 8.95 4.34 23.06
CA SER A 302 10.33 3.88 23.29
C SER A 302 10.70 2.64 22.47
N ALA A 303 9.74 1.93 21.89
CA ALA A 303 9.99 0.77 21.02
C ALA A 303 10.09 1.14 19.54
N ALA A 304 10.09 2.41 19.19
CA ALA A 304 10.15 2.87 17.80
C ALA A 304 11.53 2.58 17.17
N ASP A 305 11.59 1.61 16.29
CA ASP A 305 12.78 1.24 15.51
C ASP A 305 12.57 1.43 14.01
N PHE A 306 12.07 2.61 13.64
CA PHE A 306 11.74 2.93 12.25
C PHE A 306 12.90 2.64 11.29
N GLU A 307 12.55 2.07 10.16
CA GLU A 307 13.50 1.77 9.10
C GLU A 307 13.97 3.04 8.40
N ASP A 308 15.21 3.38 8.63
CA ASP A 308 15.98 4.30 7.83
C ASP A 308 17.31 3.62 7.49
N PHE A 309 17.34 2.98 6.32
CA PHE A 309 18.55 2.26 5.90
C PHE A 309 19.71 3.20 5.52
N LEU A 310 19.50 4.51 5.55
CA LEU A 310 20.54 5.52 5.42
C LEU A 310 21.26 5.82 6.75
N GLN A 311 20.65 5.51 7.88
CA GLN A 311 21.18 5.77 9.21
C GLN A 311 21.68 4.48 9.90
N PRO A 312 22.50 4.58 10.95
CA PRO A 312 22.75 3.47 11.86
C PRO A 312 21.45 2.94 12.46
N ARG A 313 21.42 1.63 12.72
CA ARG A 313 20.29 1.01 13.43
C ARG A 313 20.05 1.72 14.76
N PRO A 314 18.78 1.97 15.13
CA PRO A 314 18.49 2.65 16.38
C PRO A 314 18.88 1.78 17.57
N ASP A 315 19.48 2.40 18.58
CA ASP A 315 19.66 1.80 19.91
C ASP A 315 18.45 2.20 20.77
N LEU A 316 17.53 1.27 20.98
CA LEU A 316 16.33 1.55 21.76
C LEU A 316 16.70 1.83 23.24
N PRO A 317 16.07 2.81 23.90
CA PRO A 317 16.41 3.18 25.26
C PRO A 317 16.16 2.04 26.26
N GLU A 318 16.86 2.07 27.39
CA GLU A 318 16.71 1.08 28.49
C GLU A 318 15.31 1.09 29.12
N THR A 319 14.53 2.16 28.89
CA THR A 319 13.15 2.26 29.36
C THR A 319 12.17 1.46 28.49
N MET A 320 12.60 0.98 27.33
CA MET A 320 11.72 0.30 26.37
C MET A 320 11.10 -0.97 26.97
N GLU A 321 11.92 -1.86 27.54
CA GLU A 321 11.42 -3.13 28.06
C GLU A 321 10.39 -2.95 29.18
N PRO A 322 10.64 -2.16 30.25
CA PRO A 322 9.63 -2.00 31.32
C PRO A 322 8.36 -1.29 30.84
N GLU A 323 8.46 -0.33 29.94
CA GLU A 323 7.30 0.33 29.35
C GLU A 323 6.47 -0.63 28.51
N LEU A 324 7.13 -1.38 27.60
CA LEU A 324 6.48 -2.37 26.74
C LEU A 324 5.86 -3.51 27.58
N GLU A 325 6.58 -4.02 28.57
CA GLU A 325 6.07 -5.08 29.45
C GLU A 325 4.79 -4.67 30.14
N THR A 326 4.71 -3.42 30.63
CA THR A 326 3.55 -2.90 31.32
C THR A 326 2.31 -2.87 30.41
N VAL A 327 2.48 -2.43 29.16
CA VAL A 327 1.39 -2.38 28.16
C VAL A 327 0.99 -3.79 27.72
N VAL A 328 1.96 -4.66 27.39
CA VAL A 328 1.68 -6.02 26.92
C VAL A 328 0.97 -6.84 27.99
N ARG A 329 1.39 -6.75 29.27
CA ARG A 329 0.68 -7.38 30.40
C ARG A 329 -0.80 -6.97 30.45
N HIS A 330 -1.06 -5.69 30.27
CA HIS A 330 -2.43 -5.20 30.26
C HIS A 330 -3.23 -5.77 29.09
N LEU A 331 -2.68 -5.72 27.86
CA LEU A 331 -3.36 -6.22 26.66
C LEU A 331 -3.62 -7.73 26.72
N VAL A 332 -2.66 -8.52 27.17
CA VAL A 332 -2.81 -9.97 27.34
C VAL A 332 -3.86 -10.30 28.40
N ALA A 333 -3.85 -9.61 29.54
CA ALA A 333 -4.85 -9.78 30.59
C ALA A 333 -6.27 -9.43 30.13
N GLN A 334 -6.42 -8.45 29.22
CA GLN A 334 -7.69 -8.06 28.61
C GLN A 334 -8.04 -8.90 27.36
N ARG A 335 -7.21 -9.86 26.97
CA ARG A 335 -7.37 -10.66 25.75
C ARG A 335 -7.50 -9.80 24.48
N TRP A 336 -6.78 -8.68 24.42
CA TRP A 336 -6.70 -7.80 23.28
C TRP A 336 -5.53 -8.20 22.37
N PRO A 337 -5.80 -8.58 21.11
CA PRO A 337 -4.73 -8.78 20.13
C PRO A 337 -3.89 -7.53 19.97
N PHE A 338 -2.62 -7.72 19.64
CA PHE A 338 -1.72 -6.60 19.46
C PHE A 338 -0.70 -6.84 18.33
N ARG A 339 -0.27 -5.76 17.75
CA ARG A 339 0.79 -5.72 16.75
C ARG A 339 1.84 -4.70 17.15
N LEU A 340 3.06 -4.88 16.69
CA LEU A 340 4.17 -4.01 17.03
C LEU A 340 5.08 -3.82 15.82
N HIS A 341 5.35 -2.57 15.48
CA HIS A 341 6.37 -2.16 14.52
C HIS A 341 7.74 -2.67 14.98
N ALA A 342 8.44 -3.42 14.12
CA ALA A 342 9.74 -3.97 14.44
C ALA A 342 10.53 -4.27 13.16
N THR A 343 11.61 -3.53 12.93
CA THR A 343 12.43 -3.61 11.71
C THR A 343 13.66 -4.47 11.92
N TYR A 344 14.38 -4.24 13.03
CA TYR A 344 15.72 -4.75 13.25
C TYR A 344 15.75 -5.93 14.23
N ASP A 345 16.60 -6.91 13.94
CA ASP A 345 16.73 -8.14 14.75
C ASP A 345 17.08 -7.85 16.22
N GLU A 346 17.89 -6.81 16.45
CA GLU A 346 18.28 -6.38 17.80
C GLU A 346 17.07 -5.88 18.60
N SER A 347 16.22 -5.06 17.99
CA SER A 347 14.98 -4.58 18.59
C SER A 347 14.00 -5.74 18.81
N ILE A 348 13.81 -6.58 17.80
CA ILE A 348 12.96 -7.78 17.87
C ILE A 348 13.39 -8.71 19.00
N SER A 349 14.70 -8.92 19.18
CA SER A 349 15.23 -9.75 20.28
C SER A 349 14.81 -9.23 21.66
N ARG A 350 14.94 -7.92 21.88
CA ARG A 350 14.58 -7.26 23.15
C ARG A 350 13.05 -7.29 23.38
N MET A 351 12.25 -7.07 22.32
CA MET A 351 10.80 -7.16 22.40
C MET A 351 10.33 -8.58 22.72
N LEU A 352 10.93 -9.60 22.08
CA LEU A 352 10.64 -11.00 22.38
C LEU A 352 11.03 -11.40 23.81
N ASP A 353 12.11 -10.85 24.38
CA ASP A 353 12.46 -11.06 25.79
C ASP A 353 11.34 -10.57 26.73
N VAL A 354 10.69 -9.46 26.37
CA VAL A 354 9.50 -8.97 27.09
C VAL A 354 8.32 -9.93 26.93
N PHE A 355 8.02 -10.34 25.70
CA PHE A 355 6.87 -11.21 25.43
C PHE A 355 7.00 -12.57 26.11
N GLU A 356 8.18 -13.16 26.09
CA GLU A 356 8.47 -14.42 26.79
C GLU A 356 8.34 -14.29 28.32
N ARG A 357 8.71 -13.13 28.90
CA ARG A 357 8.50 -12.90 30.35
C ARG A 357 7.02 -12.81 30.68
N VAL A 358 6.26 -12.07 29.86
CA VAL A 358 4.82 -11.92 30.08
C VAL A 358 4.11 -13.26 29.90
N ASP A 359 4.44 -14.03 28.85
CA ASP A 359 3.80 -15.31 28.54
C ASP A 359 3.98 -16.34 29.68
N ARG A 360 5.16 -16.35 30.35
CA ARG A 360 5.39 -17.22 31.50
C ARG A 360 4.47 -16.96 32.69
N GLU A 361 3.98 -15.73 32.84
CA GLU A 361 3.13 -15.34 33.97
C GLU A 361 1.65 -15.24 33.56
N ILE A 362 1.39 -14.76 32.37
CA ILE A 362 0.06 -14.60 31.77
C ILE A 362 0.12 -15.21 30.38
N PRO A 363 -0.19 -16.51 30.22
CA PRO A 363 -0.07 -17.20 28.94
C PRO A 363 -0.86 -16.53 27.82
N PHE A 364 -0.24 -16.42 26.65
CA PHE A 364 -0.89 -15.86 25.46
C PHE A 364 -2.04 -16.75 24.97
N ASP A 365 -1.91 -18.07 25.07
CA ASP A 365 -2.98 -19.05 24.80
C ASP A 365 -3.78 -18.76 23.52
N GLY A 366 -3.06 -18.64 22.39
CA GLY A 366 -3.67 -18.36 21.09
C GLY A 366 -4.20 -16.93 20.91
N LEU A 367 -3.86 -15.99 21.80
CA LEU A 367 -4.09 -14.58 21.56
C LEU A 367 -3.32 -14.15 20.32
N PRO A 368 -3.96 -13.63 19.25
CA PRO A 368 -3.25 -13.13 18.08
C PRO A 368 -2.31 -11.98 18.43
N TRP A 369 -1.05 -12.12 18.09
CA TRP A 369 -0.09 -11.04 18.14
C TRP A 369 0.88 -11.18 16.96
N PHE A 370 1.50 -10.09 16.50
CA PHE A 370 2.43 -10.17 15.40
C PHE A 370 3.35 -8.95 15.32
N PHE A 371 4.49 -9.16 14.69
CA PHE A 371 5.34 -8.07 14.24
C PHE A 371 4.94 -7.59 12.87
N ASP A 372 5.04 -6.29 12.67
CA ASP A 372 5.04 -5.67 11.37
C ASP A 372 6.47 -5.52 10.87
N HIS A 373 6.67 -5.67 9.57
CA HIS A 373 7.92 -5.46 8.84
C HIS A 373 8.92 -6.59 8.99
N ALA A 374 9.64 -6.64 10.11
CA ALA A 374 10.62 -7.68 10.45
C ALA A 374 11.71 -7.87 9.37
N GLU A 375 12.19 -6.78 8.74
CA GLU A 375 13.08 -6.84 7.59
C GLU A 375 14.35 -7.63 7.88
N THR A 376 14.99 -7.39 9.04
CA THR A 376 16.28 -8.01 9.35
C THR A 376 16.19 -9.13 10.41
N ILE A 377 14.99 -9.67 10.63
CA ILE A 377 14.78 -10.72 11.63
C ILE A 377 15.67 -11.95 11.39
N SER A 378 16.33 -12.44 12.44
CA SER A 378 17.18 -13.64 12.38
C SER A 378 16.36 -14.93 12.43
N PRO A 379 16.93 -16.06 11.95
CA PRO A 379 16.30 -17.38 12.08
C PRO A 379 15.91 -17.71 13.53
N ARG A 380 16.78 -17.39 14.49
CA ARG A 380 16.49 -17.59 15.92
C ARG A 380 15.24 -16.86 16.38
N ASN A 381 15.06 -15.60 15.96
CA ASN A 381 13.90 -14.83 16.36
C ASN A 381 12.62 -15.25 15.62
N ILE A 382 12.73 -15.77 14.39
CA ILE A 382 11.58 -16.41 13.69
C ILE A 382 11.09 -17.63 14.49
N GLU A 383 12.01 -18.48 14.99
CA GLU A 383 11.67 -19.64 15.82
C GLU A 383 10.99 -19.22 17.14
N ARG A 384 11.43 -18.10 17.76
CA ARG A 384 10.81 -17.53 18.97
C ARG A 384 9.40 -17.00 18.69
N VAL A 385 9.19 -16.28 17.57
CA VAL A 385 7.86 -15.83 17.15
C VAL A 385 6.92 -17.02 17.00
N ARG A 386 7.38 -18.08 16.31
CA ARG A 386 6.60 -19.32 16.17
C ARG A 386 6.27 -19.97 17.51
N ALA A 387 7.27 -20.07 18.40
CA ALA A 387 7.09 -20.70 19.71
C ALA A 387 6.04 -19.99 20.58
N LEU A 388 5.94 -18.68 20.46
CA LEU A 388 4.93 -17.84 21.14
C LEU A 388 3.60 -17.75 20.38
N GLY A 389 3.44 -18.46 19.25
CA GLY A 389 2.22 -18.43 18.43
C GLY A 389 1.99 -17.11 17.69
N GLY A 390 3.02 -16.32 17.48
CA GLY A 390 2.95 -15.04 16.78
C GLY A 390 2.98 -15.15 15.26
N GLY A 391 2.72 -14.04 14.58
CA GLY A 391 2.81 -13.88 13.13
C GLY A 391 3.76 -12.78 12.71
N ILE A 392 3.98 -12.66 11.39
CA ILE A 392 4.79 -11.59 10.79
C ILE A 392 4.02 -11.04 9.58
N ALA A 393 3.66 -9.75 9.64
CA ALA A 393 3.09 -9.01 8.52
C ALA A 393 4.22 -8.26 7.80
N ILE A 394 4.60 -8.72 6.60
CA ILE A 394 5.66 -8.12 5.80
C ILE A 394 5.12 -6.97 4.93
N GLN A 395 5.96 -5.98 4.64
CA GLN A 395 5.66 -4.87 3.74
C GLN A 395 6.77 -4.72 2.69
N ASP A 396 6.46 -3.99 1.62
CA ASP A 396 7.32 -3.89 0.44
C ASP A 396 8.39 -2.78 0.52
N ARG A 397 8.91 -2.50 1.73
CA ARG A 397 9.92 -1.45 1.93
C ARG A 397 11.17 -1.65 1.13
N MET A 398 11.64 -2.88 1.01
CA MET A 398 12.80 -3.21 0.18
C MET A 398 12.56 -2.95 -1.32
N ALA A 399 11.32 -2.86 -1.77
CA ALA A 399 11.02 -2.43 -3.13
C ALA A 399 11.41 -0.95 -3.36
N PHE A 400 11.35 -0.11 -2.34
CA PHE A 400 11.63 1.34 -2.42
C PHE A 400 12.98 1.73 -1.84
N GLN A 401 13.48 1.00 -0.86
CA GLN A 401 14.70 1.31 -0.11
C GLN A 401 15.82 0.28 -0.34
N GLY A 402 15.62 -0.66 -1.24
CA GLY A 402 16.59 -1.74 -1.47
C GLY A 402 17.95 -1.25 -1.94
N GLU A 403 18.01 -0.20 -2.77
CA GLU A 403 19.24 0.44 -3.20
C GLU A 403 20.04 0.98 -2.01
N TYR A 404 19.39 1.68 -1.09
CA TYR A 404 20.02 2.20 0.14
C TYR A 404 20.47 1.07 1.07
N PHE A 405 19.65 0.02 1.17
CA PHE A 405 20.03 -1.15 1.97
C PHE A 405 21.27 -1.85 1.41
N VAL A 406 21.35 -2.04 0.09
CA VAL A 406 22.51 -2.63 -0.57
C VAL A 406 23.76 -1.77 -0.40
N GLU A 407 23.64 -0.46 -0.54
CA GLU A 407 24.74 0.47 -0.34
C GLU A 407 25.31 0.35 1.08
N ARG A 408 24.46 0.21 2.08
CA ARG A 408 24.88 0.17 3.48
C ARG A 408 25.31 -1.20 3.97
N TYR A 409 24.55 -2.24 3.64
CA TYR A 409 24.72 -3.59 4.23
C TYR A 409 25.24 -4.62 3.21
N GLY A 410 25.29 -4.27 1.94
CA GLY A 410 25.73 -5.15 0.86
C GLY A 410 24.65 -6.05 0.29
N ALA A 411 24.88 -6.53 -0.92
CA ALA A 411 23.92 -7.35 -1.68
C ALA A 411 23.62 -8.71 -1.01
N ALA A 412 24.61 -9.28 -0.31
CA ALA A 412 24.41 -10.57 0.38
C ALA A 412 23.39 -10.47 1.52
N ALA A 413 23.41 -9.38 2.29
CA ALA A 413 22.43 -9.10 3.34
C ALA A 413 21.05 -8.78 2.72
N ALA A 414 21.00 -7.98 1.67
CA ALA A 414 19.77 -7.66 0.95
C ALA A 414 19.06 -8.90 0.41
N GLY A 415 19.82 -9.90 -0.06
CA GLY A 415 19.28 -11.16 -0.60
C GLY A 415 18.50 -12.01 0.42
N GLN A 416 18.51 -11.63 1.70
CA GLN A 416 17.81 -12.30 2.79
C GLN A 416 16.96 -11.34 3.63
N THR A 417 16.60 -10.19 3.09
CA THR A 417 15.89 -9.13 3.82
C THR A 417 14.63 -8.69 3.08
N PRO A 418 13.43 -8.96 3.63
CA PRO A 418 13.14 -9.87 4.75
C PRO A 418 13.28 -11.36 4.35
N PRO A 419 13.55 -12.27 5.30
CA PRO A 419 13.76 -13.70 5.03
C PRO A 419 12.44 -14.47 4.88
N ILE A 420 11.59 -14.07 3.92
CA ILE A 420 10.21 -14.56 3.77
C ILE A 420 10.16 -16.09 3.58
N GLN A 421 11.05 -16.65 2.75
CA GLN A 421 11.08 -18.09 2.53
C GLN A 421 11.37 -18.86 3.82
N ARG A 422 12.24 -18.32 4.69
CA ARG A 422 12.51 -18.90 6.00
C ARG A 422 11.31 -18.82 6.93
N MET A 423 10.64 -17.66 6.99
CA MET A 423 9.41 -17.50 7.78
C MET A 423 8.34 -18.54 7.40
N LEU A 424 8.13 -18.73 6.09
CA LEU A 424 7.19 -19.72 5.56
C LEU A 424 7.63 -21.16 5.87
N ALA A 425 8.91 -21.47 5.73
CA ALA A 425 9.46 -22.81 6.01
C ALA A 425 9.34 -23.18 7.49
N GLU A 426 9.47 -22.22 8.40
CA GLU A 426 9.27 -22.41 9.84
C GLU A 426 7.78 -22.51 10.21
N GLY A 427 6.86 -22.22 9.29
CA GLY A 427 5.42 -22.30 9.54
C GLY A 427 4.88 -21.13 10.38
N VAL A 428 5.58 -19.99 10.41
CA VAL A 428 5.04 -18.75 10.98
C VAL A 428 3.92 -18.24 10.08
N PRO A 429 2.78 -17.77 10.61
CA PRO A 429 1.80 -17.05 9.83
C PRO A 429 2.42 -15.80 9.18
N VAL A 430 2.36 -15.70 7.86
CA VAL A 430 2.88 -14.55 7.09
C VAL A 430 1.76 -13.96 6.24
N GLY A 431 1.60 -12.65 6.31
CA GLY A 431 0.75 -11.87 5.42
C GLY A 431 1.54 -10.73 4.79
N ALA A 432 1.07 -10.22 3.66
CA ALA A 432 1.70 -9.10 2.99
C ALA A 432 0.79 -7.86 2.98
N GLY A 433 1.39 -6.70 3.10
CA GLY A 433 0.74 -5.40 3.07
C GLY A 433 1.64 -4.34 2.46
N THR A 434 1.11 -3.14 2.26
CA THR A 434 1.82 -2.05 1.58
C THR A 434 2.45 -1.04 2.53
N ASP A 435 1.93 -0.89 3.74
CA ASP A 435 2.27 0.21 4.66
C ASP A 435 2.07 1.61 4.04
N ALA A 436 1.19 1.70 3.05
CA ALA A 436 0.88 2.97 2.44
C ALA A 436 -0.01 3.81 3.41
N THR A 437 -0.05 5.09 3.27
CA THR A 437 0.04 5.91 2.04
C THR A 437 1.27 6.83 1.97
N ARG A 438 2.18 6.77 2.92
CA ARG A 438 3.26 7.76 3.06
C ARG A 438 4.63 7.24 2.66
N VAL A 439 4.93 6.00 2.98
CA VAL A 439 6.28 5.43 2.85
C VAL A 439 6.40 4.41 1.72
N SER A 440 5.28 3.91 1.23
CA SER A 440 5.21 3.03 0.08
C SER A 440 3.93 3.28 -0.71
N SER A 441 3.83 2.64 -1.86
CA SER A 441 2.65 2.72 -2.72
C SER A 441 1.51 1.85 -2.16
N TYR A 442 0.28 2.38 -2.18
CA TYR A 442 -0.92 1.59 -1.89
C TYR A 442 -1.28 0.61 -3.03
N ASN A 443 -0.49 0.56 -4.11
CA ASN A 443 -0.69 -0.37 -5.21
C ASN A 443 -0.13 -1.76 -4.86
N PRO A 444 -0.97 -2.76 -4.52
CA PRO A 444 -0.50 -4.10 -4.15
C PRO A 444 0.23 -4.81 -5.29
N TRP A 445 0.02 -4.39 -6.53
CA TRP A 445 0.71 -4.96 -7.68
C TRP A 445 2.19 -4.57 -7.74
N THR A 446 2.57 -3.42 -7.15
CA THR A 446 3.99 -3.07 -6.94
C THR A 446 4.64 -4.01 -5.94
N SER A 447 3.95 -4.32 -4.85
CA SER A 447 4.41 -5.27 -3.86
C SER A 447 4.46 -6.71 -4.40
N LEU A 448 3.43 -7.14 -5.13
CA LEU A 448 3.42 -8.45 -5.81
C LEU A 448 4.54 -8.56 -6.86
N TYR A 449 4.84 -7.47 -7.60
CA TYR A 449 6.00 -7.42 -8.48
C TYR A 449 7.30 -7.65 -7.70
N TRP A 450 7.51 -6.94 -6.60
CA TRP A 450 8.68 -7.11 -5.75
C TRP A 450 8.80 -8.55 -5.22
N LEU A 451 7.72 -9.12 -4.69
CA LEU A 451 7.71 -10.49 -4.17
C LEU A 451 8.06 -11.54 -5.25
N VAL A 452 7.55 -11.37 -6.47
CA VAL A 452 7.73 -12.34 -7.57
C VAL A 452 9.06 -12.15 -8.29
N SER A 453 9.42 -10.90 -8.63
CA SER A 453 10.63 -10.61 -9.40
C SER A 453 11.90 -10.52 -8.56
N GLY A 454 11.76 -10.29 -7.24
CA GLY A 454 12.88 -10.01 -6.36
C GLY A 454 13.59 -8.69 -6.66
N ARG A 455 12.90 -7.69 -7.24
CA ARG A 455 13.50 -6.44 -7.70
C ARG A 455 12.88 -5.22 -7.03
N THR A 456 13.70 -4.16 -6.91
CA THR A 456 13.22 -2.84 -6.49
C THR A 456 12.35 -2.19 -7.57
N VAL A 457 11.65 -1.10 -7.23
CA VAL A 457 10.92 -0.26 -8.21
C VAL A 457 11.86 0.35 -9.26
N GLY A 458 13.13 0.56 -8.90
CA GLY A 458 14.20 1.00 -9.80
C GLY A 458 14.79 -0.13 -10.67
N GLY A 459 14.33 -1.37 -10.48
CA GLY A 459 14.73 -2.54 -11.27
C GLY A 459 15.99 -3.25 -10.77
N MET A 460 16.58 -2.83 -9.65
CA MET A 460 17.75 -3.50 -9.07
C MET A 460 17.35 -4.89 -8.52
N PRO A 461 18.08 -5.97 -8.85
CA PRO A 461 17.84 -7.28 -8.26
C PRO A 461 18.27 -7.29 -6.79
N LEU A 462 17.37 -7.75 -5.91
CA LEU A 462 17.62 -7.92 -4.47
C LEU A 462 17.80 -9.39 -4.12
N TYR A 463 16.91 -10.24 -4.61
CA TYR A 463 16.87 -11.65 -4.25
C TYR A 463 17.41 -12.52 -5.40
N PRO A 464 18.11 -13.62 -5.09
CA PRO A 464 18.52 -14.60 -6.10
C PRO A 464 17.32 -15.22 -6.83
N GLN A 465 16.18 -15.32 -6.13
CA GLN A 465 14.94 -15.88 -6.65
C GLN A 465 13.76 -15.25 -5.88
N GLY A 466 12.76 -14.75 -6.61
CA GLY A 466 11.49 -14.31 -6.04
C GLY A 466 10.59 -15.47 -5.58
N LEU A 467 9.45 -15.13 -5.04
CA LEU A 467 8.44 -16.12 -4.65
C LEU A 467 7.67 -16.63 -5.87
N PRO A 468 7.22 -17.89 -5.88
CA PRO A 468 6.20 -18.35 -6.82
C PRO A 468 4.95 -17.45 -6.75
N ARG A 469 4.31 -17.20 -7.88
CA ARG A 469 3.17 -16.27 -7.99
C ARG A 469 1.97 -16.68 -7.14
N ASP A 470 1.70 -17.95 -7.02
CA ASP A 470 0.66 -18.50 -6.15
C ASP A 470 0.95 -18.28 -4.67
N VAL A 471 2.22 -18.39 -4.26
CA VAL A 471 2.66 -18.08 -2.89
C VAL A 471 2.53 -16.59 -2.62
N ALA A 472 3.03 -15.73 -3.51
CA ALA A 472 2.92 -14.28 -3.37
C ALA A 472 1.44 -13.82 -3.27
N LEU A 473 0.56 -14.37 -4.12
CA LEU A 473 -0.88 -14.09 -4.05
C LEU A 473 -1.49 -14.57 -2.72
N ALA A 474 -1.08 -15.74 -2.23
CA ALA A 474 -1.58 -16.27 -0.97
C ALA A 474 -1.25 -15.35 0.22
N LEU A 475 -0.10 -14.67 0.21
CA LEU A 475 0.26 -13.69 1.23
C LEU A 475 -0.68 -12.47 1.24
N TYR A 476 -1.13 -12.02 0.06
CA TYR A 476 -2.08 -10.90 -0.11
C TYR A 476 -3.55 -11.29 -0.05
N THR A 477 -3.86 -12.54 0.28
CA THR A 477 -5.24 -13.03 0.37
C THR A 477 -5.48 -13.76 1.67
N HIS A 478 -5.38 -15.08 1.68
CA HIS A 478 -5.65 -15.91 2.85
C HIS A 478 -4.58 -15.76 3.94
N GLY A 479 -3.32 -15.52 3.60
CA GLY A 479 -2.27 -15.25 4.57
C GLY A 479 -2.57 -13.99 5.38
N SER A 480 -2.94 -12.91 4.71
CA SER A 480 -3.34 -11.66 5.37
C SER A 480 -4.62 -11.78 6.22
N ALA A 481 -5.50 -12.74 5.93
CA ALA A 481 -6.71 -12.95 6.72
C ALA A 481 -6.42 -13.41 8.18
N TRP A 482 -5.27 -14.01 8.43
CA TRP A 482 -4.84 -14.40 9.77
C TRP A 482 -4.73 -13.19 10.72
N PHE A 483 -4.22 -12.07 10.21
CA PHE A 483 -3.91 -10.85 10.98
C PHE A 483 -5.16 -10.07 11.41
N SER A 484 -6.34 -10.46 10.91
CA SER A 484 -7.64 -9.94 11.36
C SER A 484 -8.54 -11.03 11.95
N ALA A 485 -7.98 -12.20 12.31
CA ALA A 485 -8.69 -13.38 12.79
C ALA A 485 -9.86 -13.79 11.87
N ASP A 486 -9.62 -13.75 10.56
CA ASP A 486 -10.58 -14.09 9.50
C ASP A 486 -10.21 -15.33 8.71
N GLN A 487 -9.30 -16.15 9.23
CA GLN A 487 -8.97 -17.43 8.61
C GLN A 487 -10.26 -18.26 8.44
N GLY A 488 -10.46 -18.75 7.22
CA GLY A 488 -11.67 -19.51 6.89
C GLY A 488 -12.92 -18.65 6.65
N ASN A 489 -12.88 -17.32 6.90
CA ASN A 489 -13.98 -16.41 6.60
C ASN A 489 -13.78 -15.64 5.29
N LYS A 490 -12.53 -15.30 4.94
CA LYS A 490 -12.18 -14.60 3.70
C LYS A 490 -10.79 -14.99 3.18
N GLY A 491 -10.45 -14.52 1.98
CA GLY A 491 -9.13 -14.68 1.37
C GLY A 491 -9.01 -15.88 0.44
N GLN A 492 -10.08 -16.66 0.28
CA GLN A 492 -10.18 -17.75 -0.69
C GLN A 492 -11.53 -17.70 -1.41
N ILE A 493 -11.58 -18.16 -2.65
CA ILE A 493 -12.86 -18.41 -3.33
C ILE A 493 -13.31 -19.81 -2.94
N LYS A 494 -14.00 -19.90 -1.80
CA LYS A 494 -14.41 -21.16 -1.17
C LYS A 494 -15.84 -21.04 -0.64
N VAL A 495 -16.63 -22.10 -0.79
CA VAL A 495 -18.01 -22.14 -0.27
C VAL A 495 -18.03 -21.79 1.22
N GLY A 496 -18.93 -20.90 1.60
CA GLY A 496 -19.09 -20.38 2.97
C GLY A 496 -18.27 -19.13 3.28
N GLN A 497 -17.21 -18.84 2.53
CA GLN A 497 -16.43 -17.60 2.71
C GLN A 497 -17.13 -16.37 2.12
N LEU A 498 -16.74 -15.20 2.59
CA LEU A 498 -17.19 -13.90 2.05
C LEU A 498 -16.87 -13.81 0.57
N ALA A 499 -17.85 -13.37 -0.22
CA ALA A 499 -17.76 -13.32 -1.67
C ALA A 499 -17.02 -12.06 -2.14
N ASP A 500 -15.71 -12.07 -1.92
CA ASP A 500 -14.78 -11.03 -2.30
C ASP A 500 -13.84 -11.55 -3.39
N LEU A 501 -13.86 -10.93 -4.58
CA LEU A 501 -13.04 -11.33 -5.71
C LEU A 501 -12.72 -10.16 -6.65
N ALA A 502 -11.70 -10.36 -7.49
CA ALA A 502 -11.32 -9.43 -8.54
C ALA A 502 -11.05 -10.17 -9.86
N ALA A 503 -11.69 -9.73 -10.95
CA ALA A 503 -11.32 -10.11 -12.30
C ALA A 503 -10.28 -9.12 -12.83
N LEU A 504 -9.17 -9.64 -13.37
CA LEU A 504 -7.98 -8.85 -13.67
C LEU A 504 -7.95 -8.37 -15.12
N SER A 505 -7.29 -7.24 -15.34
CA SER A 505 -7.02 -6.68 -16.67
C SER A 505 -6.08 -7.56 -17.50
N ALA A 506 -5.18 -8.29 -16.82
CA ALA A 506 -4.24 -9.24 -17.42
C ALA A 506 -4.09 -10.47 -16.51
N ASP A 507 -3.57 -11.56 -17.07
CA ASP A 507 -3.33 -12.79 -16.33
C ASP A 507 -2.07 -12.69 -15.49
N PHE A 508 -2.23 -12.49 -14.18
CA PHE A 508 -1.13 -12.42 -13.21
C PHE A 508 -0.18 -13.63 -13.29
N PHE A 509 -0.70 -14.79 -13.64
CA PHE A 509 0.11 -16.02 -13.70
C PHE A 509 0.87 -16.21 -15.02
N ALA A 510 0.58 -15.38 -16.03
CA ALA A 510 1.14 -15.51 -17.37
C ALA A 510 1.90 -14.26 -17.90
N VAL A 511 1.57 -13.05 -17.40
CA VAL A 511 2.26 -11.81 -17.84
C VAL A 511 3.75 -11.83 -17.50
N ASP A 512 4.54 -11.07 -18.24
CA ASP A 512 5.92 -10.80 -17.87
C ASP A 512 5.99 -10.14 -16.49
N GLU A 513 7.04 -10.42 -15.71
CA GLU A 513 7.18 -9.88 -14.36
C GLU A 513 7.10 -8.36 -14.33
N ALA A 514 7.71 -7.68 -15.30
CA ALA A 514 7.68 -6.22 -15.39
C ALA A 514 6.28 -5.64 -15.53
N ASP A 515 5.33 -6.40 -16.11
CA ASP A 515 3.97 -5.99 -16.35
C ASP A 515 3.04 -6.21 -15.15
N ILE A 516 3.49 -6.93 -14.12
CA ILE A 516 2.71 -7.16 -12.89
C ILE A 516 2.28 -5.82 -12.28
N LYS A 517 3.15 -4.81 -12.25
CA LYS A 517 2.85 -3.47 -11.71
C LYS A 517 1.71 -2.75 -12.44
N ALA A 518 1.40 -3.13 -13.66
CA ALA A 518 0.37 -2.53 -14.49
C ALA A 518 -0.99 -3.24 -14.41
N ILE A 519 -1.07 -4.33 -13.66
CA ILE A 519 -2.34 -5.06 -13.49
C ILE A 519 -3.33 -4.21 -12.69
N GLU A 520 -4.59 -4.25 -13.12
CA GLU A 520 -5.73 -3.65 -12.45
C GLU A 520 -6.87 -4.66 -12.39
N SER A 521 -7.87 -4.39 -11.57
CA SER A 521 -9.13 -5.10 -11.66
C SER A 521 -10.03 -4.46 -12.72
N VAL A 522 -10.71 -5.28 -13.51
CA VAL A 522 -11.77 -4.82 -14.42
C VAL A 522 -13.16 -5.07 -13.82
N LEU A 523 -13.26 -5.94 -12.82
CA LEU A 523 -14.47 -6.18 -12.04
C LEU A 523 -14.08 -6.56 -10.62
N THR A 524 -14.48 -5.76 -9.63
CA THR A 524 -14.26 -6.08 -8.20
C THR A 524 -15.60 -6.28 -7.51
N VAL A 525 -15.71 -7.36 -6.78
CA VAL A 525 -16.90 -7.73 -5.99
C VAL A 525 -16.53 -7.83 -4.53
N VAL A 526 -17.31 -7.21 -3.66
CA VAL A 526 -17.18 -7.27 -2.20
C VAL A 526 -18.52 -7.65 -1.59
N GLY A 527 -18.56 -8.79 -0.91
CA GLY A 527 -19.80 -9.31 -0.33
C GLY A 527 -20.92 -9.47 -1.37
N GLY A 528 -20.61 -9.94 -2.57
CA GLY A 528 -21.56 -10.09 -3.66
C GLY A 528 -21.99 -8.77 -4.34
N ARG A 529 -21.53 -7.60 -3.88
CA ARG A 529 -21.78 -6.32 -4.53
C ARG A 529 -20.65 -5.98 -5.49
N VAL A 530 -20.97 -5.60 -6.73
CA VAL A 530 -19.98 -5.03 -7.65
C VAL A 530 -19.63 -3.63 -7.16
N VAL A 531 -18.36 -3.42 -6.79
CA VAL A 531 -17.85 -2.14 -6.26
C VAL A 531 -16.95 -1.42 -7.27
N HIS A 532 -16.49 -2.13 -8.29
CA HIS A 532 -15.73 -1.58 -9.42
C HIS A 532 -16.07 -2.34 -10.70
N GLY A 533 -16.22 -1.61 -11.82
CA GLY A 533 -16.40 -2.15 -13.15
C GLY A 533 -15.72 -1.25 -14.16
N ALA A 534 -14.89 -1.81 -15.03
CA ALA A 534 -14.16 -1.12 -16.08
C ALA A 534 -14.13 -1.96 -17.36
N ALA A 535 -13.67 -1.37 -18.46
CA ALA A 535 -13.64 -2.00 -19.78
C ALA A 535 -15.01 -2.61 -20.13
N GLU A 536 -15.08 -3.89 -20.47
CA GLU A 536 -16.32 -4.60 -20.80
C GLU A 536 -17.29 -4.78 -19.62
N PHE A 537 -16.87 -4.46 -18.39
CA PHE A 537 -17.70 -4.54 -17.17
C PHE A 537 -18.15 -3.17 -16.66
N THR A 538 -17.95 -2.10 -17.42
CA THR A 538 -18.30 -0.73 -17.01
C THR A 538 -19.77 -0.60 -16.61
N GLU A 539 -20.68 -1.28 -17.29
CA GLU A 539 -22.12 -1.26 -17.01
C GLU A 539 -22.51 -1.84 -15.64
N TYR A 540 -21.65 -2.72 -15.09
CA TYR A 540 -21.87 -3.34 -13.78
C TYR A 540 -21.36 -2.51 -12.63
N GLY A 541 -20.43 -1.57 -12.90
CA GLY A 541 -19.81 -0.73 -11.91
C GLY A 541 -20.74 0.33 -11.32
N PRO A 542 -20.44 0.81 -10.09
CA PRO A 542 -21.18 1.92 -9.52
C PRO A 542 -20.93 3.21 -10.32
N PRO A 543 -21.89 4.15 -10.33
CA PRO A 543 -21.72 5.42 -11.01
C PRO A 543 -20.50 6.19 -10.46
N PRO A 544 -19.83 7.01 -11.28
CA PRO A 544 -18.75 7.86 -10.80
C PRO A 544 -19.26 8.88 -9.80
N ILE A 545 -18.43 9.20 -8.81
CA ILE A 545 -18.68 10.29 -7.87
C ILE A 545 -17.74 11.46 -8.21
N PRO A 546 -18.21 12.72 -8.12
CA PRO A 546 -17.34 13.86 -8.36
C PRO A 546 -16.17 13.89 -7.36
N VAL A 547 -15.01 14.35 -7.80
CA VAL A 547 -13.87 14.57 -6.92
C VAL A 547 -13.98 15.96 -6.30
N LEU A 548 -13.90 16.04 -4.99
CA LEU A 548 -13.99 17.28 -4.22
C LEU A 548 -12.76 17.45 -3.32
N PRO A 549 -12.17 18.64 -3.27
CA PRO A 549 -12.51 19.84 -4.08
C PRO A 549 -12.10 19.68 -5.56
N GLU A 550 -12.63 20.53 -6.44
CA GLU A 550 -12.36 20.48 -7.89
C GLU A 550 -10.89 20.67 -8.27
N TRP A 551 -10.14 21.38 -7.42
CA TRP A 551 -8.69 21.55 -7.61
C TRP A 551 -7.88 20.33 -7.16
N SER A 552 -8.50 19.32 -6.54
CA SER A 552 -7.81 18.09 -6.08
C SER A 552 -6.91 17.50 -7.16
N PRO A 553 -5.71 17.04 -6.81
CA PRO A 553 -4.85 16.29 -7.74
C PRO A 553 -5.56 15.08 -8.37
N VAL A 554 -6.39 14.38 -7.58
CA VAL A 554 -7.15 13.20 -8.00
C VAL A 554 -8.09 13.47 -9.17
N ALA A 555 -8.56 14.72 -9.34
CA ALA A 555 -9.41 15.11 -10.49
C ALA A 555 -8.67 15.06 -11.83
N ARG A 556 -7.34 15.06 -11.83
CA ARG A 556 -6.50 15.04 -13.05
C ARG A 556 -5.63 13.80 -13.15
N VAL A 557 -5.11 13.35 -12.03
CA VAL A 557 -4.31 12.14 -11.91
C VAL A 557 -5.04 11.21 -10.93
N PRO A 558 -6.07 10.49 -11.42
CA PRO A 558 -6.88 9.64 -10.57
C PRO A 558 -6.08 8.41 -10.18
N GLY A 559 -5.43 8.48 -9.01
CA GLY A 559 -4.76 7.34 -8.43
C GLY A 559 -3.30 7.14 -8.89
N HIS A 560 -2.85 5.89 -8.78
CA HIS A 560 -1.52 5.46 -9.20
C HIS A 560 -1.25 5.83 -10.66
N TRP A 561 -0.06 6.37 -10.94
CA TRP A 561 0.33 6.75 -12.30
C TRP A 561 0.23 5.55 -13.25
N ARG A 562 -0.37 5.80 -14.40
CA ARG A 562 -0.47 4.82 -15.48
C ARG A 562 0.27 5.37 -16.68
N PRO A 563 1.04 4.52 -17.40
CA PRO A 563 1.40 4.88 -18.75
C PRO A 563 0.08 5.23 -19.46
N ALA A 564 0.04 6.35 -20.13
CA ALA A 564 -1.04 6.65 -21.07
C ALA A 564 -1.26 5.35 -21.87
N ALA A 565 -2.52 4.84 -21.87
CA ALA A 565 -2.90 3.51 -22.33
C ALA A 565 -1.97 3.08 -23.46
N PRO A 566 -1.37 1.89 -23.42
CA PRO A 566 -0.32 1.53 -24.35
C PRO A 566 -0.82 2.03 -25.68
N LEU A 567 -0.15 3.04 -26.22
CA LEU A 567 -0.51 3.58 -27.50
C LEU A 567 -0.84 2.33 -28.29
N GLN A 568 -2.15 2.05 -28.51
CA GLN A 568 -2.51 1.01 -29.47
C GLN A 568 -1.55 1.36 -30.57
N ARG A 569 -0.53 0.51 -30.78
CA ARG A 569 0.47 0.79 -31.78
C ARG A 569 -0.37 1.04 -33.02
N GLN A 570 -0.82 2.28 -33.22
CA GLN A 570 -1.13 2.76 -34.51
C GLN A 570 0.22 2.69 -35.17
N VAL A 571 0.50 1.47 -35.65
CA VAL A 571 1.46 1.29 -36.72
C VAL A 571 0.88 2.19 -37.79
N HIS A 572 1.35 3.43 -37.81
CA HIS A 572 1.15 4.26 -38.96
C HIS A 572 1.83 3.52 -40.08
N HIS A 573 1.08 2.66 -40.76
CA HIS A 573 1.49 2.11 -42.02
C HIS A 573 1.59 3.30 -42.98
N CYS A 574 2.73 3.94 -42.96
CA CYS A 574 3.11 4.75 -44.11
C CYS A 574 3.25 3.78 -45.29
N ALA A 575 2.12 3.54 -45.99
CA ALA A 575 2.14 2.80 -47.24
C ALA A 575 2.75 3.71 -48.32
N GLY A 576 4.08 3.67 -48.49
CA GLY A 576 4.74 4.45 -49.54
C GLY A 576 5.92 5.29 -49.08
N ALA A 577 6.40 6.17 -49.90
CA ALA A 577 7.49 7.10 -49.59
C ALA A 577 6.99 8.20 -48.63
N CYS A 578 7.84 8.56 -47.66
CA CYS A 578 7.55 9.67 -46.76
C CYS A 578 7.56 10.99 -47.54
N GLY A 579 6.38 11.60 -47.71
CA GLY A 579 6.22 12.85 -48.45
C GLY A 579 6.94 14.05 -47.82
N VAL A 580 7.33 13.96 -46.53
CA VAL A 580 8.03 15.04 -45.81
C VAL A 580 9.55 14.94 -45.99
N HIS A 581 10.11 13.74 -46.04
CA HIS A 581 11.57 13.51 -46.03
C HIS A 581 12.07 12.80 -47.28
N GLY A 582 11.23 12.42 -48.24
CA GLY A 582 11.58 11.90 -49.54
C GLY A 582 12.22 10.52 -49.59
N HIS A 583 12.13 9.71 -48.51
CA HIS A 583 12.68 8.35 -48.46
C HIS A 583 11.57 7.28 -48.35
N ALA A 584 11.85 6.08 -48.83
CA ALA A 584 10.94 4.95 -48.74
C ALA A 584 11.07 4.24 -47.39
N HIS A 585 9.93 3.97 -46.75
CA HIS A 585 9.90 3.19 -45.50
C HIS A 585 10.03 1.70 -45.83
N GLN A 586 10.96 1.00 -45.14
CA GLN A 586 10.97 -0.45 -45.15
C GLN A 586 9.74 -0.98 -44.46
N LYS A 587 9.07 -1.97 -45.03
CA LYS A 587 7.94 -2.67 -44.39
C LYS A 587 8.37 -3.16 -43.02
N ALA A 588 7.68 -2.72 -41.96
CA ALA A 588 7.91 -3.15 -40.60
C ALA A 588 7.81 -4.68 -40.53
N ARG A 589 8.93 -5.34 -40.20
CA ARG A 589 8.87 -6.74 -39.76
C ARG A 589 8.22 -6.73 -38.38
N THR A 590 7.11 -7.46 -38.26
CA THR A 590 6.52 -7.83 -36.97
C THR A 590 7.47 -8.81 -36.29
N ALA A 591 8.52 -8.30 -35.65
CA ALA A 591 9.38 -9.09 -34.78
C ALA A 591 9.17 -8.60 -33.35
N ASN A 592 8.95 -9.51 -32.43
CA ASN A 592 9.10 -9.26 -31.01
C ASN A 592 10.55 -8.76 -30.77
N VAL A 593 10.69 -7.46 -30.56
CA VAL A 593 11.98 -6.84 -30.28
C VAL A 593 12.10 -6.77 -28.76
N PRO A 594 13.14 -7.36 -28.16
CA PRO A 594 13.39 -7.19 -26.73
C PRO A 594 13.57 -5.71 -26.39
N ALA A 595 13.00 -5.27 -25.29
CA ALA A 595 13.02 -3.87 -24.82
C ALA A 595 14.42 -3.30 -24.51
N ALA A 596 15.49 -4.08 -24.71
CA ALA A 596 16.86 -3.70 -24.41
C ALA A 596 17.63 -3.05 -25.57
N ASP A 597 17.09 -3.01 -26.77
CA ASP A 597 17.79 -2.40 -27.91
C ASP A 597 17.18 -1.03 -28.25
N PHE A 598 17.87 0.01 -27.80
CA PHE A 598 17.50 1.41 -28.03
C PHE A 598 17.40 1.78 -29.53
N ARG A 599 18.18 1.15 -30.40
CA ARG A 599 18.11 1.35 -31.85
C ARG A 599 16.88 0.71 -32.48
N ALA A 600 16.42 -0.41 -31.91
CA ALA A 600 15.21 -1.08 -32.33
C ALA A 600 13.95 -0.31 -31.87
N PHE A 601 14.02 0.42 -30.76
CA PHE A 601 12.96 1.30 -30.28
C PHE A 601 12.63 2.40 -31.31
N TRP A 602 13.64 3.08 -31.86
CA TRP A 602 13.44 4.13 -32.87
C TRP A 602 12.99 3.56 -34.22
N GLY A 603 13.46 2.37 -34.59
CA GLY A 603 12.96 1.66 -35.78
C GLY A 603 11.48 1.25 -35.69
N ALA A 604 10.94 1.09 -34.49
CA ALA A 604 9.53 0.76 -34.26
C ALA A 604 8.57 1.92 -34.57
N PHE A 605 9.04 3.17 -34.62
CA PHE A 605 8.27 4.33 -35.09
C PHE A 605 8.22 4.45 -36.61
N GLY A 606 8.85 3.53 -37.35
CA GLY A 606 8.74 3.43 -38.80
C GLY A 606 9.45 4.52 -39.59
N CYS A 607 10.19 5.40 -38.93
CA CYS A 607 10.96 6.46 -39.59
C CYS A 607 12.25 6.80 -38.84
N SER A 608 13.39 6.67 -39.51
CA SER A 608 14.70 7.08 -38.98
C SER A 608 14.92 8.60 -38.96
N CYS A 609 13.94 9.40 -39.37
CA CYS A 609 14.05 10.85 -39.42
C CYS A 609 13.92 11.55 -38.06
N PHE A 610 13.62 10.83 -36.98
CA PHE A 610 13.60 11.39 -35.63
C PHE A 610 14.93 11.19 -34.85
N ALA A 611 15.98 10.75 -35.50
CA ALA A 611 17.29 10.52 -34.90
C ALA A 611 18.19 11.78 -34.96
N PHE A 612 17.65 12.94 -34.54
CA PHE A 612 18.45 14.15 -34.27
C PHE A 612 17.98 14.81 -32.98
#